data_61c90d0e56cff284b8ce2bc1710110ea
#
_entry.id   61c90d0e56cff284b8ce2bc1710110ea
#
_cell.length_a   1.000
_cell.length_b   1.000
_cell.length_c   1.000
_cell.angle_alpha   90.00
_cell.angle_beta   90.00
_cell.angle_gamma   90.00
#
_symmetry.space_group_name_H-M   'P 1'
#
loop_
_entity.id
_entity.type
_entity.pdbx_description
1 polymer ?
#
loop_
_entity_poly.entity_id
_entity_poly.type
_entity_poly.pdbx_seq_one_letter_code
_entity_poly.pdbx_strand_id
1 'polypeptide(L)'
;MEIERKFFIEKAPEGYESYPFHMIEQAYLCTDPVVRIRREDSEYYLTYKGKGLLAREEYNLPLTAESYAHLLTKADGNILTKKRFLIPVEDCPDLTIEFDVFEGKFAGLMLAEVEFTSEEDAIAFQPPSWFTKDVTLSGEYQNSRLSKL
;
A
#
# COMPACT_ATOMS: atom_id res chain seq x y z
N MET A 1 -4.97 2.87 -14.42
CA MET A 1 -5.96 2.16 -13.60
C MET A 1 -5.24 1.20 -12.66
N GLU A 2 -5.48 1.33 -11.38
CA GLU A 2 -4.94 0.41 -10.38
C GLU A 2 -6.03 -0.60 -9.99
N ILE A 3 -5.70 -1.89 -10.05
CA ILE A 3 -6.60 -2.98 -9.66
C ILE A 3 -5.86 -3.81 -8.63
N GLU A 4 -6.29 -3.77 -7.38
CA GLU A 4 -5.62 -4.49 -6.30
C GLU A 4 -6.59 -5.12 -5.32
N ARG A 5 -6.16 -6.20 -4.69
CA ARG A 5 -6.83 -6.78 -3.53
C ARG A 5 -5.97 -6.56 -2.30
N LYS A 6 -6.64 -6.34 -1.17
CA LYS A 6 -6.00 -6.05 0.11
C LYS A 6 -6.47 -7.05 1.15
N PHE A 7 -5.53 -7.50 1.98
CA PHE A 7 -5.81 -8.50 3.00
C PHE A 7 -5.22 -8.08 4.34
N PHE A 8 -5.98 -8.31 5.39
CA PHE A 8 -5.50 -8.20 6.76
C PHE A 8 -4.70 -9.46 7.10
N ILE A 9 -3.54 -9.29 7.75
CA ILE A 9 -2.65 -10.38 8.12
C ILE A 9 -2.51 -10.39 9.63
N GLU A 10 -2.92 -11.49 10.25
CA GLU A 10 -2.80 -11.66 11.70
C GLU A 10 -1.41 -12.17 12.08
N LYS A 11 -0.88 -13.10 11.30
CA LYS A 11 0.42 -13.71 11.54
C LYS A 11 1.29 -13.65 10.29
N ALA A 12 2.46 -13.02 10.40
CA ALA A 12 3.39 -12.91 9.30
C ALA A 12 3.85 -14.29 8.80
N PRO A 13 4.08 -14.45 7.49
CA PRO A 13 4.60 -15.71 6.97
C PRO A 13 6.02 -15.94 7.47
N GLU A 14 6.36 -17.20 7.74
CA GLU A 14 7.67 -17.57 8.21
C GLU A 14 8.75 -17.19 7.19
N GLY A 15 9.84 -16.57 7.65
CA GLY A 15 10.95 -16.19 6.79
C GLY A 15 10.71 -14.95 5.93
N TYR A 16 9.66 -14.17 6.17
CA TYR A 16 9.35 -12.99 5.35
C TYR A 16 10.49 -11.97 5.32
N GLU A 17 11.28 -11.89 6.38
CA GLU A 17 12.37 -10.92 6.49
C GLU A 17 13.53 -11.20 5.54
N SER A 18 13.57 -12.38 4.90
CA SER A 18 14.59 -12.72 3.89
C SER A 18 14.29 -12.11 2.51
N TYR A 19 13.06 -11.61 2.29
CA TYR A 19 12.70 -10.99 1.02
C TYR A 19 13.15 -9.53 0.95
N PRO A 20 13.35 -8.99 -0.26
CA PRO A 20 13.68 -7.58 -0.41
C PRO A 20 12.51 -6.71 0.06
N PHE A 21 12.83 -5.51 0.53
CA PHE A 21 11.81 -4.59 1.00
C PHE A 21 12.14 -3.14 0.64
N HIS A 22 11.09 -2.32 0.63
CA HIS A 22 11.20 -0.86 0.52
C HIS A 22 10.81 -0.22 1.84
N MET A 23 11.53 0.82 2.24
CA MET A 23 11.12 1.69 3.34
C MET A 23 10.19 2.75 2.78
N ILE A 24 8.98 2.82 3.30
CA ILE A 24 7.98 3.77 2.84
C ILE A 24 7.57 4.71 3.96
N GLU A 25 7.59 6.01 3.64
CA GLU A 25 6.98 7.06 4.44
C GLU A 25 5.96 7.77 3.54
N GLN A 26 4.75 7.95 4.02
CA GLN A 26 3.73 8.60 3.21
C GLN A 26 2.80 9.44 4.06
N ALA A 27 2.25 10.47 3.41
CA ALA A 27 1.33 11.41 4.03
C ALA A 27 0.31 11.89 3.01
N TYR A 28 -0.80 12.43 3.47
CA TYR A 28 -1.94 12.80 2.64
C TYR A 28 -2.18 14.29 2.66
N LEU A 29 -2.27 14.90 1.45
CA LEU A 29 -2.66 16.29 1.28
C LEU A 29 -4.18 16.42 1.19
N CYS A 30 -4.83 15.36 0.71
CA CYS A 30 -6.26 15.24 0.56
C CYS A 30 -6.60 13.76 0.51
N THR A 31 -7.77 13.38 1.03
CA THR A 31 -8.19 11.97 1.00
C THR A 31 -9.42 11.71 0.12
N ASP A 32 -10.04 12.76 -0.42
CA ASP A 32 -11.16 12.63 -1.35
C ASP A 32 -11.16 13.81 -2.33
N PRO A 33 -10.57 13.70 -3.52
CA PRO A 33 -9.80 12.54 -4.02
C PRO A 33 -8.54 12.32 -3.21
N VAL A 34 -7.95 11.16 -3.36
CA VAL A 34 -6.69 10.87 -2.69
C VAL A 34 -5.56 11.61 -3.39
N VAL A 35 -4.85 12.45 -2.63
CA VAL A 35 -3.60 13.08 -3.06
C VAL A 35 -2.58 12.79 -1.98
N ARG A 36 -1.62 11.94 -2.33
CA ARG A 36 -0.64 11.39 -1.40
C ARG A 36 0.77 11.75 -1.86
N ILE A 37 1.65 12.03 -0.90
CA ILE A 37 3.08 12.09 -1.16
C ILE A 37 3.74 10.89 -0.50
N ARG A 38 4.76 10.34 -1.15
CA ARG A 38 5.48 9.16 -0.67
C ARG A 38 6.97 9.30 -0.92
N ARG A 39 7.72 8.92 0.09
CA ARG A 39 9.13 8.57 -0.06
C ARG A 39 9.22 7.05 -0.03
N GLU A 40 9.83 6.48 -1.05
CA GLU A 40 10.10 5.06 -1.14
C GLU A 40 11.60 4.88 -1.35
N ASP A 41 12.30 4.49 -0.29
CA ASP A 41 13.76 4.47 -0.23
C ASP A 41 14.34 5.86 -0.55
N SER A 42 14.98 6.05 -1.72
CA SER A 42 15.53 7.33 -2.16
C SER A 42 14.69 8.02 -3.25
N GLU A 43 13.52 7.49 -3.56
CA GLU A 43 12.62 8.05 -4.56
C GLU A 43 11.45 8.76 -3.90
N TYR A 44 10.94 9.81 -4.58
CA TYR A 44 9.85 10.64 -4.07
C TYR A 44 8.82 10.86 -5.16
N TYR A 45 7.54 10.73 -4.81
CA TYR A 45 6.48 11.03 -5.78
C TYR A 45 5.16 11.40 -5.11
N LEU A 46 4.32 12.09 -5.90
CA LEU A 46 2.97 12.42 -5.55
C LEU A 46 2.04 11.49 -6.34
N THR A 47 1.03 10.97 -5.66
CA THR A 47 0.05 10.08 -6.27
C THR A 47 -1.35 10.66 -6.12
N TYR A 48 -2.08 10.72 -7.24
CA TYR A 48 -3.52 10.95 -7.25
C TYR A 48 -4.21 9.61 -7.42
N LYS A 49 -5.25 9.37 -6.62
CA LYS A 49 -6.11 8.19 -6.80
C LYS A 49 -7.56 8.62 -6.83
N GLY A 50 -8.31 8.12 -7.82
CA GLY A 50 -9.74 8.34 -7.94
C GLY A 50 -10.55 7.46 -7.00
N LYS A 51 -11.85 7.45 -7.19
CA LYS A 51 -12.79 6.64 -6.40
C LYS A 51 -12.71 5.18 -6.82
N GLY A 52 -13.02 4.28 -5.89
CA GLY A 52 -13.06 2.85 -6.11
C GLY A 52 -12.39 2.10 -4.97
N LEU A 53 -12.68 0.82 -4.85
CA LEU A 53 -12.09 -0.05 -3.84
C LEU A 53 -11.22 -1.13 -4.49
N LEU A 54 -11.77 -1.85 -5.48
CA LEU A 54 -11.00 -2.85 -6.22
C LEU A 54 -10.21 -2.19 -7.36
N ALA A 55 -10.84 -1.32 -8.12
CA ALA A 55 -10.25 -0.66 -9.29
C ALA A 55 -10.45 0.84 -9.23
N ARG A 56 -9.38 1.61 -9.49
CA ARG A 56 -9.45 3.08 -9.50
C ARG A 56 -8.33 3.68 -10.33
N GLU A 57 -8.55 4.91 -10.78
CA GLU A 57 -7.52 5.68 -11.47
C GLU A 57 -6.36 5.96 -10.53
N GLU A 58 -5.14 5.90 -11.07
CA GLU A 58 -3.93 6.23 -10.34
C GLU A 58 -2.97 6.97 -11.26
N TYR A 59 -2.45 8.10 -10.79
CA TYR A 59 -1.43 8.87 -11.50
C TYR A 59 -0.30 9.19 -10.53
N ASN A 60 0.93 8.86 -10.92
CA ASN A 60 2.13 9.11 -10.13
C ASN A 60 2.98 10.19 -10.80
N LEU A 61 3.38 11.20 -10.05
CA LEU A 61 4.23 12.28 -10.51
C LEU A 61 5.52 12.30 -9.70
N PRO A 62 6.69 12.34 -10.35
CA PRO A 62 7.94 12.38 -9.61
C PRO A 62 8.11 13.69 -8.83
N LEU A 63 8.72 13.61 -7.67
CA LEU A 63 9.07 14.74 -6.83
C LEU A 63 10.57 14.76 -6.59
N THR A 64 11.10 15.93 -6.26
CA THR A 64 12.46 16.04 -5.74
C THR A 64 12.41 15.87 -4.22
N ALA A 65 13.57 15.62 -3.59
CA ALA A 65 13.64 15.56 -2.14
C ALA A 65 13.15 16.87 -1.49
N GLU A 66 13.50 18.02 -2.10
CA GLU A 66 13.09 19.35 -1.63
C GLU A 66 11.59 19.55 -1.75
N SER A 67 10.98 19.18 -2.88
CA SER A 67 9.54 19.32 -3.06
C SER A 67 8.77 18.39 -2.13
N TYR A 68 9.26 17.18 -1.90
CA TYR A 68 8.68 16.27 -0.94
C TYR A 68 8.68 16.85 0.47
N ALA A 69 9.84 17.36 0.92
CA ALA A 69 9.97 17.97 2.24
C ALA A 69 9.01 19.17 2.40
N HIS A 70 8.89 20.00 1.36
CA HIS A 70 7.96 21.12 1.37
C HIS A 70 6.51 20.68 1.49
N LEU A 71 6.10 19.71 0.66
CA LEU A 71 4.72 19.20 0.68
C LEU A 71 4.41 18.46 1.98
N LEU A 72 5.39 17.84 2.60
CA LEU A 72 5.20 17.16 3.88
C LEU A 72 4.71 18.13 4.97
N THR A 73 5.12 19.41 4.91
CA THR A 73 4.65 20.43 5.85
C THR A 73 3.18 20.79 5.63
N LYS A 74 2.60 20.43 4.49
CA LYS A 74 1.20 20.70 4.14
C LYS A 74 0.30 19.48 4.37
N ALA A 75 0.85 18.36 4.78
CA ALA A 75 0.08 17.14 4.96
C ALA A 75 -0.82 17.22 6.18
N ASP A 76 -1.98 16.60 6.07
CA ASP A 76 -2.93 16.45 7.18
C ASP A 76 -2.83 15.04 7.78
N GLY A 77 -3.13 14.93 9.07
CA GLY A 77 -3.24 13.65 9.74
C GLY A 77 -1.91 12.98 10.04
N ASN A 78 -1.95 11.66 10.12
CA ASN A 78 -0.79 10.86 10.49
C ASN A 78 0.13 10.62 9.31
N ILE A 79 1.43 10.67 9.56
CA ILE A 79 2.43 10.18 8.62
C ILE A 79 2.52 8.67 8.84
N LEU A 80 2.38 7.89 7.77
CA LEU A 80 2.45 6.43 7.83
C LEU A 80 3.84 5.98 7.43
N THR A 81 4.42 5.10 8.24
CA THR A 81 5.73 4.52 7.98
C THR A 81 5.60 3.01 7.98
N LYS A 82 6.17 2.34 6.98
CA LYS A 82 6.08 0.90 6.85
C LYS A 82 7.24 0.34 6.05
N LYS A 83 7.54 -0.95 6.29
CA LYS A 83 8.40 -1.75 5.40
C LYS A 83 7.50 -2.56 4.50
N ARG A 84 7.73 -2.47 3.19
CA ARG A 84 6.99 -3.23 2.19
C ARG A 84 7.87 -4.34 1.65
N PHE A 85 7.61 -5.56 2.08
CA PHE A 85 8.33 -6.73 1.60
C PHE A 85 7.72 -7.21 0.28
N LEU A 86 8.57 -7.58 -0.66
CA LEU A 86 8.15 -8.06 -1.98
C LEU A 86 8.25 -9.58 -1.99
N ILE A 87 7.12 -10.25 -1.90
CA ILE A 87 7.05 -11.71 -1.80
C ILE A 87 6.42 -12.26 -3.07
N PRO A 88 7.14 -13.11 -3.84
CA PRO A 88 6.55 -13.70 -5.05
C PRO A 88 5.37 -14.60 -4.69
N VAL A 89 4.35 -14.59 -5.53
CA VAL A 89 3.21 -15.50 -5.38
C VAL A 89 3.65 -16.86 -5.91
N GLU A 90 3.53 -17.89 -5.07
CA GLU A 90 3.80 -19.26 -5.48
C GLU A 90 2.85 -19.64 -6.63
N ASP A 91 3.34 -20.29 -7.67
CA ASP A 91 2.59 -20.70 -8.86
C ASP A 91 2.14 -19.55 -9.79
N CYS A 92 2.39 -18.30 -9.43
CA CYS A 92 2.04 -17.13 -10.25
C CYS A 92 3.24 -16.18 -10.33
N PRO A 93 4.26 -16.45 -11.15
CA PRO A 93 5.50 -15.65 -11.15
C PRO A 93 5.31 -14.19 -11.55
N ASP A 94 4.22 -13.85 -12.23
CA ASP A 94 3.93 -12.48 -12.64
C ASP A 94 3.28 -11.64 -11.54
N LEU A 95 2.89 -12.26 -10.42
CA LEU A 95 2.27 -11.57 -9.29
C LEU A 95 3.26 -11.44 -8.13
N THR A 96 3.21 -10.30 -7.47
CA THR A 96 4.01 -10.04 -6.28
C THR A 96 3.08 -9.62 -5.15
N ILE A 97 3.30 -10.21 -3.98
CA ILE A 97 2.63 -9.78 -2.76
C ILE A 97 3.42 -8.62 -2.21
N GLU A 98 2.76 -7.49 -1.98
CA GLU A 98 3.32 -6.36 -1.26
C GLU A 98 2.88 -6.49 0.20
N PHE A 99 3.77 -7.00 1.02
CA PHE A 99 3.50 -7.25 2.43
C PHE A 99 3.99 -6.09 3.27
N ASP A 100 3.05 -5.30 3.82
CA ASP A 100 3.33 -4.10 4.57
C ASP A 100 3.33 -4.37 6.07
N VAL A 101 4.48 -4.14 6.69
CA VAL A 101 4.65 -4.20 8.15
C VAL A 101 4.77 -2.77 8.64
N PHE A 102 3.74 -2.28 9.32
CA PHE A 102 3.67 -0.89 9.76
C PHE A 102 4.56 -0.64 10.97
N GLU A 103 5.04 0.61 11.05
CA GLU A 103 5.88 1.11 12.15
C GLU A 103 5.21 2.33 12.78
N GLY A 104 5.81 2.87 13.85
CA GLY A 104 5.31 4.06 14.51
C GLY A 104 3.95 3.85 15.17
N LYS A 105 3.01 4.75 14.93
CA LYS A 105 1.67 4.71 15.53
C LYS A 105 0.93 3.41 15.23
N PHE A 106 1.14 2.83 14.06
CA PHE A 106 0.45 1.62 13.62
C PHE A 106 1.30 0.37 13.75
N ALA A 107 2.37 0.41 14.56
CA ALA A 107 3.19 -0.78 14.81
C ALA A 107 2.31 -1.95 15.26
N GLY A 108 2.52 -3.11 14.66
CA GLY A 108 1.72 -4.30 14.89
C GLY A 108 0.70 -4.58 13.78
N LEU A 109 0.33 -3.56 13.00
CA LEU A 109 -0.56 -3.75 11.84
C LEU A 109 0.23 -4.33 10.68
N MET A 110 -0.34 -5.35 10.04
CA MET A 110 0.22 -5.96 8.82
C MET A 110 -0.87 -6.10 7.79
N LEU A 111 -0.56 -5.68 6.56
CA LEU A 111 -1.47 -5.77 5.42
C LEU A 111 -0.72 -6.37 4.23
N ALA A 112 -1.43 -7.08 3.38
CA ALA A 112 -0.89 -7.56 2.12
C ALA A 112 -1.72 -7.03 0.97
N GLU A 113 -1.04 -6.60 -0.09
CA GLU A 113 -1.68 -6.13 -1.31
C GLU A 113 -1.15 -6.92 -2.49
N VAL A 114 -2.03 -7.21 -3.43
CA VAL A 114 -1.66 -7.83 -4.70
C VAL A 114 -2.33 -7.04 -5.81
N GLU A 115 -1.52 -6.58 -6.78
CA GLU A 115 -2.00 -5.82 -7.93
C GLU A 115 -2.17 -6.72 -9.14
N PHE A 116 -3.23 -6.48 -9.91
CA PHE A 116 -3.60 -7.29 -11.05
C PHE A 116 -3.72 -6.44 -12.31
N THR A 117 -3.63 -7.09 -13.48
CA THR A 117 -3.78 -6.41 -14.77
C THR A 117 -5.24 -6.32 -15.21
N SER A 118 -6.12 -7.10 -14.59
CA SER A 118 -7.57 -7.08 -14.89
C SER A 118 -8.39 -7.38 -13.64
N GLU A 119 -9.63 -6.93 -13.63
CA GLU A 119 -10.56 -7.26 -12.55
C GLU A 119 -10.86 -8.76 -12.51
N GLU A 120 -10.90 -9.41 -13.68
CA GLU A 120 -11.14 -10.84 -13.78
C GLU A 120 -10.05 -11.62 -13.04
N ASP A 121 -8.78 -11.27 -13.28
CA ASP A 121 -7.65 -11.92 -12.59
C ASP A 121 -7.70 -11.66 -11.09
N ALA A 122 -8.09 -10.45 -10.68
CA ALA A 122 -8.21 -10.10 -9.26
C ALA A 122 -9.27 -10.97 -8.58
N ILE A 123 -10.42 -11.15 -9.21
CA ILE A 123 -11.52 -11.95 -8.64
C ILE A 123 -11.13 -13.44 -8.56
N ALA A 124 -10.40 -13.92 -9.56
CA ALA A 124 -9.98 -15.33 -9.63
C ALA A 124 -8.84 -15.69 -8.69
N PHE A 125 -8.14 -14.70 -8.13
CA PHE A 125 -6.98 -14.93 -7.28
C PHE A 125 -7.32 -15.74 -6.04
N GLN A 126 -6.56 -16.81 -5.79
CA GLN A 126 -6.66 -17.64 -4.60
C GLN A 126 -5.56 -17.22 -3.61
N PRO A 127 -5.93 -16.57 -2.50
CA PRO A 127 -4.92 -16.08 -1.57
C PRO A 127 -4.19 -17.22 -0.87
N PRO A 128 -2.89 -17.01 -0.53
CA PRO A 128 -2.15 -17.98 0.28
C PRO A 128 -2.81 -18.19 1.64
N SER A 129 -2.50 -19.32 2.27
CA SER A 129 -3.10 -19.70 3.55
C SER A 129 -2.80 -18.73 4.70
N TRP A 130 -1.72 -17.95 4.60
CA TRP A 130 -1.36 -16.98 5.65
C TRP A 130 -2.10 -15.64 5.56
N PHE A 131 -2.88 -15.41 4.48
CA PHE A 131 -3.77 -14.26 4.40
C PHE A 131 -4.97 -14.53 5.32
N THR A 132 -5.23 -13.62 6.27
CA THR A 132 -6.24 -13.86 7.29
C THR A 132 -7.62 -13.45 6.84
N LYS A 133 -7.76 -12.25 6.26
CA LYS A 133 -9.07 -11.72 5.89
C LYS A 133 -8.97 -10.80 4.69
N ASP A 134 -9.84 -10.99 3.70
CA ASP A 134 -9.98 -10.08 2.58
C ASP A 134 -10.67 -8.80 3.05
N VAL A 135 -9.99 -7.67 2.93
CA VAL A 135 -10.51 -6.36 3.32
C VAL A 135 -10.59 -5.39 2.14
N THR A 136 -10.52 -5.93 0.93
CA THR A 136 -10.52 -5.14 -0.31
C THR A 136 -11.70 -4.16 -0.36
N LEU A 137 -12.88 -4.63 -0.02
CA LEU A 137 -14.12 -3.84 -0.15
C LEU A 137 -14.54 -3.15 1.16
N SER A 138 -13.81 -3.34 2.25
CA SER A 138 -14.18 -2.74 3.53
C SER A 138 -13.83 -1.27 3.65
N GLY A 139 -12.74 -0.83 3.00
CA GLY A 139 -12.23 0.53 3.11
C GLY A 139 -11.55 0.85 4.43
N GLU A 140 -11.71 0.01 5.46
CA GLU A 140 -11.18 0.29 6.81
C GLU A 140 -9.67 0.37 6.85
N TYR A 141 -9.00 -0.41 6.02
CA TYR A 141 -7.55 -0.49 6.01
C TYR A 141 -6.90 0.26 4.85
N GLN A 142 -7.64 1.15 4.19
CA GLN A 142 -7.03 2.04 3.22
C GLN A 142 -6.08 2.99 3.96
N ASN A 143 -4.88 3.18 3.41
CA ASN A 143 -3.89 4.04 4.05
C ASN A 143 -4.39 5.47 4.21
N SER A 144 -5.21 5.96 3.28
CA SER A 144 -5.85 7.28 3.39
C SER A 144 -6.74 7.39 4.63
N ARG A 145 -7.42 6.31 5.00
CA ARG A 145 -8.22 6.28 6.21
C ARG A 145 -7.34 6.20 7.45
N LEU A 146 -6.30 5.36 7.41
CA LEU A 146 -5.36 5.25 8.54
C LEU A 146 -4.71 6.59 8.88
N SER A 147 -4.47 7.43 7.88
CA SER A 147 -3.90 8.76 8.10
C SER A 147 -4.75 9.65 8.99
N LYS A 148 -6.04 9.36 9.11
CA LYS A 148 -7.00 10.15 9.90
C LYS A 148 -7.26 9.63 11.32
N LEU A 149 -6.72 8.48 11.66
CA LEU A 149 -6.98 7.85 12.98
C LEU A 149 -6.15 8.39 14.13
#